data_e9d3d0a3557803c681f9593665086a04
#
_entry.id   e9d3d0a3557803c681f9593665086a04
#
_cell.length_a   1.000
_cell.length_b   1.000
_cell.length_c   1.000
_cell.angle_alpha   90.00
_cell.angle_beta   90.00
_cell.angle_gamma   90.00
#
_symmetry.space_group_name_H-M   'P 1'
#
loop_
_entity.id
_entity.type
_entity.pdbx_description
1 polymer ?
#
loop_
_entity_poly.entity_id
_entity_poly.type
_entity_poly.pdbx_seq_one_letter_code
_entity_poly.pdbx_strand_id
1 'polypeptide(L)'
;MDLGRSAMMMHYLQAVVFAFLATVAFGVLFQGPKRILWRSGLIGGLGWVVFISLKEIFSVHSFSANFLATVLIALVSEIFARIWKEPVTVFEIPAIIPLVPGFGMYRGMNYILQDYVSYGTEVLLGAAVDACAIALGIMMVSGVFRALKTGSDMARQRQQDLLGTDVSQDLYVADPEEEDK
;
A
#
# COMPACT_ATOMS: atom_id res chain seq x y z
N MET A 1 12.32 -12.37 35.17
CA MET A 1 11.25 -12.32 34.14
C MET A 1 11.30 -11.03 33.30
N ASP A 2 11.92 -9.95 33.77
CA ASP A 2 11.97 -8.65 33.09
C ASP A 2 13.07 -8.51 32.04
N LEU A 3 14.18 -9.22 32.12
CA LEU A 3 15.27 -9.18 31.16
C LEU A 3 14.86 -9.67 29.76
N GLY A 4 14.02 -10.70 29.68
CA GLY A 4 13.50 -11.19 28.40
C GLY A 4 12.53 -10.21 27.72
N ARG A 5 11.71 -9.53 28.51
CA ARG A 5 10.77 -8.50 28.04
C ARG A 5 11.51 -7.27 27.52
N SER A 6 12.53 -6.83 28.23
CA SER A 6 13.36 -5.67 27.82
C SER A 6 14.14 -5.96 26.54
N ALA A 7 14.69 -7.18 26.40
CA ALA A 7 15.40 -7.59 25.18
C ALA A 7 14.44 -7.68 23.97
N MET A 8 13.24 -8.20 24.16
CA MET A 8 12.22 -8.28 23.13
C MET A 8 11.76 -6.86 22.69
N MET A 9 11.47 -5.98 23.66
CA MET A 9 11.12 -4.58 23.34
C MET A 9 12.23 -3.85 22.58
N MET A 10 13.49 -4.07 22.97
CA MET A 10 14.64 -3.48 22.30
C MET A 10 14.73 -3.97 20.83
N HIS A 11 14.50 -5.26 20.60
CA HIS A 11 14.48 -5.85 19.26
C HIS A 11 13.40 -5.22 18.36
N TYR A 12 12.16 -5.11 18.88
CA TYR A 12 11.07 -4.46 18.14
C TYR A 12 11.36 -2.98 17.87
N LEU A 13 11.89 -2.25 18.85
CA LEU A 13 12.24 -0.84 18.69
C LEU A 13 13.31 -0.64 17.60
N GLN A 14 14.37 -1.45 17.65
CA GLN A 14 15.40 -1.42 16.61
C GLN A 14 14.83 -1.72 15.22
N ALA A 15 14.01 -2.76 15.11
CA ALA A 15 13.39 -3.15 13.85
C ALA A 15 12.51 -2.03 13.26
N VAL A 16 11.73 -1.35 14.10
CA VAL A 16 10.91 -0.19 13.69
C VAL A 16 11.77 0.97 13.20
N VAL A 17 12.82 1.31 13.96
CA VAL A 17 13.72 2.41 13.59
C VAL A 17 14.42 2.13 12.26
N PHE A 18 14.92 0.91 12.05
CA PHE A 18 15.54 0.55 10.78
C PHE A 18 14.55 0.53 9.62
N ALA A 19 13.34 0.02 9.80
CA ALA A 19 12.31 0.05 8.77
C ALA A 19 11.89 1.50 8.43
N PHE A 20 11.74 2.35 9.44
CA PHE A 20 11.47 3.78 9.25
C PHE A 20 12.59 4.46 8.43
N LEU A 21 13.85 4.27 8.85
CA LEU A 21 14.99 4.87 8.17
C LEU A 21 15.13 4.36 6.72
N ALA A 22 14.95 3.05 6.51
CA ALA A 22 14.96 2.46 5.17
C ALA A 22 13.87 3.08 4.30
N THR A 23 12.63 3.17 4.79
CA THR A 23 11.52 3.78 4.05
C THR A 23 11.81 5.23 3.69
N VAL A 24 12.32 6.03 4.64
CA VAL A 24 12.70 7.44 4.38
C VAL A 24 13.82 7.52 3.34
N ALA A 25 14.86 6.70 3.46
CA ALA A 25 15.98 6.68 2.53
C ALA A 25 15.53 6.35 1.10
N PHE A 26 14.67 5.35 0.93
CA PHE A 26 14.09 5.03 -0.38
C PHE A 26 13.14 6.11 -0.88
N GLY A 27 12.36 6.74 0.01
CA GLY A 27 11.54 7.89 -0.33
C GLY A 27 12.37 9.05 -0.90
N VAL A 28 13.57 9.30 -0.35
CA VAL A 28 14.52 10.28 -0.91
C VAL A 28 15.05 9.82 -2.27
N LEU A 29 15.41 8.55 -2.41
CA LEU A 29 15.91 7.97 -3.66
C LEU A 29 14.88 8.09 -4.80
N PHE A 30 13.60 7.92 -4.50
CA PHE A 30 12.49 8.11 -5.43
C PHE A 30 12.07 9.57 -5.61
N GLN A 31 12.87 10.51 -5.11
CA GLN A 31 12.60 11.95 -5.22
C GLN A 31 11.24 12.38 -4.65
N GLY A 32 10.77 11.67 -3.64
CA GLY A 32 9.53 12.00 -2.94
C GLY A 32 9.59 13.39 -2.29
N PRO A 33 8.46 14.11 -2.19
CA PRO A 33 8.39 15.42 -1.55
C PRO A 33 8.87 15.34 -0.09
N LYS A 34 9.80 16.20 0.30
CA LYS A 34 10.41 16.20 1.65
C LYS A 34 9.39 16.24 2.79
N ARG A 35 8.24 16.86 2.54
CA ARG A 35 7.14 16.97 3.52
C ARG A 35 6.47 15.62 3.83
N ILE A 36 6.63 14.63 2.96
CA ILE A 36 5.94 13.35 3.03
C ILE A 36 6.85 12.24 3.55
N LEU A 37 8.17 12.39 3.39
CA LEU A 37 9.15 11.34 3.71
C LEU A 37 9.00 10.76 5.11
N TRP A 38 8.84 11.59 6.13
CA TRP A 38 8.71 11.13 7.51
C TRP A 38 7.38 10.38 7.74
N ARG A 39 6.32 10.75 7.01
CA ARG A 39 5.01 10.10 7.06
C ARG A 39 5.05 8.72 6.40
N SER A 40 5.68 8.62 5.22
CA SER A 40 5.95 7.32 4.59
C SER A 40 6.78 6.43 5.49
N GLY A 41 7.79 7.00 6.17
CA GLY A 41 8.59 6.29 7.18
C GLY A 41 7.74 5.69 8.29
N LEU A 42 6.77 6.44 8.83
CA LEU A 42 5.85 5.94 9.84
C LEU A 42 5.00 4.77 9.32
N ILE A 43 4.50 4.88 8.08
CA ILE A 43 3.70 3.82 7.44
C ILE A 43 4.54 2.55 7.28
N GLY A 44 5.78 2.67 6.76
CA GLY A 44 6.69 1.53 6.60
C GLY A 44 7.08 0.90 7.94
N GLY A 45 7.37 1.73 8.94
CA GLY A 45 7.63 1.26 10.32
C GLY A 45 6.45 0.48 10.91
N LEU A 46 5.22 1.00 10.79
CA LEU A 46 4.00 0.33 11.23
C LEU A 46 3.78 -1.00 10.50
N GLY A 47 3.94 -1.01 9.17
CA GLY A 47 3.83 -2.23 8.37
C GLY A 47 4.81 -3.30 8.81
N TRP A 48 6.05 -2.91 9.10
CA TRP A 48 7.09 -3.82 9.59
C TRP A 48 6.78 -4.39 10.98
N VAL A 49 6.25 -3.57 11.90
CA VAL A 49 5.79 -4.04 13.21
C VAL A 49 4.72 -5.10 13.07
N VAL A 50 3.73 -4.86 12.23
CA VAL A 50 2.65 -5.83 11.98
C VAL A 50 3.22 -7.12 11.40
N PHE A 51 4.11 -7.03 10.42
CA PHE A 51 4.76 -8.19 9.82
C PHE A 51 5.51 -9.05 10.86
N ILE A 52 6.39 -8.42 11.67
CA ILE A 52 7.14 -9.13 12.71
C ILE A 52 6.18 -9.73 13.76
N SER A 53 5.20 -8.95 14.22
CA SER A 53 4.25 -9.42 15.22
C SER A 53 3.47 -10.65 14.73
N LEU A 54 3.03 -10.66 13.48
CA LEU A 54 2.35 -11.81 12.89
C LEU A 54 3.26 -13.03 12.78
N LYS A 55 4.54 -12.84 12.46
CA LYS A 55 5.51 -13.94 12.36
C LYS A 55 5.95 -14.48 13.71
N GLU A 56 6.30 -13.63 14.65
CA GLU A 56 6.93 -14.04 15.90
C GLU A 56 5.90 -14.38 17.00
N ILE A 57 4.82 -13.62 17.11
CA ILE A 57 3.81 -13.83 18.17
C ILE A 57 2.78 -14.87 17.71
N PHE A 58 2.28 -14.74 16.48
CA PHE A 58 1.18 -15.58 15.98
C PHE A 58 1.67 -16.75 15.12
N SER A 59 2.98 -16.89 14.86
CA SER A 59 3.57 -17.96 14.05
C SER A 59 2.89 -18.14 12.68
N VAL A 60 2.42 -17.05 12.09
CA VAL A 60 1.72 -17.05 10.81
C VAL A 60 2.70 -17.29 9.66
N HIS A 61 2.26 -18.00 8.63
CA HIS A 61 3.06 -18.22 7.41
C HIS A 61 3.50 -16.88 6.79
N SER A 62 4.71 -16.86 6.20
CA SER A 62 5.32 -15.66 5.62
C SER A 62 4.39 -14.97 4.61
N PHE A 63 3.72 -15.74 3.75
CA PHE A 63 2.74 -15.25 2.80
C PHE A 63 1.62 -14.41 3.46
N SER A 64 0.96 -14.98 4.46
CA SER A 64 -0.15 -14.30 5.13
C SER A 64 0.31 -13.09 5.93
N ALA A 65 1.50 -13.16 6.55
CA ALA A 65 2.09 -12.03 7.25
C ALA A 65 2.42 -10.87 6.30
N ASN A 66 3.05 -11.15 5.15
CA ASN A 66 3.33 -10.17 4.11
C ASN A 66 2.05 -9.57 3.53
N PHE A 67 1.05 -10.40 3.24
CA PHE A 67 -0.24 -9.96 2.71
C PHE A 67 -0.94 -8.99 3.67
N LEU A 68 -1.11 -9.36 4.95
CA LEU A 68 -1.79 -8.52 5.93
C LEU A 68 -1.04 -7.23 6.24
N ALA A 69 0.30 -7.30 6.36
CA ALA A 69 1.13 -6.11 6.54
C ALA A 69 1.01 -5.15 5.35
N THR A 70 1.00 -5.69 4.12
CA THR A 70 0.85 -4.88 2.91
C THR A 70 -0.54 -4.28 2.78
N VAL A 71 -1.60 -5.03 3.11
CA VAL A 71 -2.97 -4.49 3.16
C VAL A 71 -3.05 -3.30 4.12
N LEU A 72 -2.43 -3.40 5.30
CA LEU A 72 -2.38 -2.28 6.24
C LEU A 72 -1.62 -1.08 5.67
N ILE A 73 -0.43 -1.30 5.08
CA ILE A 73 0.35 -0.22 4.44
C ILE A 73 -0.47 0.47 3.36
N ALA A 74 -1.10 -0.29 2.46
CA ALA A 74 -1.90 0.24 1.36
C ALA A 74 -3.11 1.03 1.87
N LEU A 75 -3.85 0.52 2.87
CA LEU A 75 -4.97 1.22 3.50
C LEU A 75 -4.55 2.55 4.11
N VAL A 76 -3.47 2.55 4.90
CA VAL A 76 -2.99 3.78 5.54
C VAL A 76 -2.47 4.77 4.49
N SER A 77 -1.78 4.28 3.45
CA SER A 77 -1.31 5.11 2.33
C SER A 77 -2.46 5.77 1.57
N GLU A 78 -3.56 5.04 1.31
CA GLU A 78 -4.77 5.59 0.68
C GLU A 78 -5.43 6.69 1.53
N ILE A 79 -5.50 6.50 2.84
CA ILE A 79 -6.05 7.51 3.78
C ILE A 79 -5.15 8.75 3.78
N PHE A 80 -3.84 8.57 3.91
CA PHE A 80 -2.88 9.67 3.92
C PHE A 80 -2.88 10.44 2.59
N ALA A 81 -2.93 9.75 1.45
CA ALA A 81 -3.02 10.37 0.14
C ALA A 81 -4.22 11.31 0.02
N ARG A 82 -5.36 10.94 0.58
CA ARG A 82 -6.59 11.77 0.59
C ARG A 82 -6.47 12.98 1.50
N ILE A 83 -5.88 12.79 2.69
CA ILE A 83 -5.71 13.89 3.68
C ILE A 83 -4.76 14.95 3.14
N TRP A 84 -3.66 14.55 2.52
CA TRP A 84 -2.64 15.49 2.02
C TRP A 84 -2.76 15.83 0.53
N LYS A 85 -3.76 15.25 -0.18
CA LYS A 85 -4.00 15.47 -1.60
C LYS A 85 -2.78 15.16 -2.48
N GLU A 86 -2.07 14.11 -2.13
CA GLU A 86 -0.89 13.62 -2.85
C GLU A 86 -1.17 12.24 -3.44
N PRO A 87 -0.43 11.80 -4.48
CA PRO A 87 -0.58 10.47 -5.03
C PRO A 87 -0.29 9.38 -3.99
N VAL A 88 -1.10 8.32 -3.96
CA VAL A 88 -0.94 7.17 -3.04
C VAL A 88 0.45 6.55 -3.15
N THR A 89 0.97 6.46 -4.37
CA THR A 89 2.27 5.85 -4.69
C THR A 89 3.44 6.49 -3.96
N VAL A 90 3.35 7.77 -3.60
CA VAL A 90 4.42 8.48 -2.87
C VAL A 90 4.54 7.98 -1.42
N PHE A 91 3.46 7.48 -0.84
CA PHE A 91 3.46 6.88 0.49
C PHE A 91 3.71 5.37 0.42
N GLU A 92 3.03 4.70 -0.50
CA GLU A 92 2.95 3.24 -0.58
C GLU A 92 4.27 2.61 -1.05
N ILE A 93 4.87 3.12 -2.15
CA ILE A 93 6.07 2.52 -2.73
C ILE A 93 7.23 2.49 -1.73
N PRO A 94 7.62 3.60 -1.06
CA PRO A 94 8.70 3.55 -0.08
C PRO A 94 8.35 2.69 1.15
N ALA A 95 7.08 2.68 1.57
CA ALA A 95 6.64 1.97 2.77
C ALA A 95 6.66 0.43 2.62
N ILE A 96 6.53 -0.09 1.39
CA ILE A 96 6.55 -1.52 1.11
C ILE A 96 7.98 -2.08 1.10
N ILE A 97 8.99 -1.27 0.81
CA ILE A 97 10.37 -1.73 0.61
C ILE A 97 10.90 -2.60 1.75
N PRO A 98 10.68 -2.29 3.03
CA PRO A 98 11.11 -3.16 4.11
C PRO A 98 10.52 -4.58 4.06
N LEU A 99 9.34 -4.75 3.44
CA LEU A 99 8.66 -6.05 3.31
C LEU A 99 9.18 -6.87 2.13
N VAL A 100 9.83 -6.22 1.15
CA VAL A 100 10.34 -6.91 -0.05
C VAL A 100 11.31 -8.02 0.34
N PRO A 101 11.12 -9.26 -0.14
CA PRO A 101 11.92 -10.41 0.28
C PRO A 101 13.32 -10.44 -0.35
N GLY A 102 14.02 -9.28 -0.37
CA GLY A 102 15.33 -9.10 -0.98
C GLY A 102 16.42 -10.01 -0.39
N PHE A 103 16.40 -10.18 0.94
CA PHE A 103 17.35 -11.09 1.61
C PHE A 103 17.12 -12.54 1.24
N GLY A 104 15.85 -12.98 1.09
CA GLY A 104 15.50 -14.31 0.60
C GLY A 104 16.01 -14.55 -0.83
N MET A 105 15.83 -13.57 -1.71
CA MET A 105 16.34 -13.62 -3.08
C MET A 105 17.87 -13.72 -3.13
N TYR A 106 18.56 -12.89 -2.35
CA TYR A 106 20.01 -12.92 -2.24
C TYR A 106 20.52 -14.28 -1.74
N ARG A 107 19.94 -14.80 -0.65
CA ARG A 107 20.33 -16.10 -0.10
C ARG A 107 20.09 -17.25 -1.08
N GLY A 108 18.94 -17.28 -1.72
CA GLY A 108 18.60 -18.31 -2.70
C GLY A 108 19.60 -18.34 -3.84
N MET A 109 19.95 -17.16 -4.39
CA MET A 109 20.97 -17.06 -5.43
C MET A 109 22.34 -17.49 -4.95
N ASN A 110 22.72 -17.10 -3.72
CA ASN A 110 24.01 -17.50 -3.14
C ASN A 110 24.13 -19.03 -2.94
N TYR A 111 23.06 -19.72 -2.54
CA TYR A 111 23.04 -21.17 -2.47
C TYR A 111 23.22 -21.83 -3.84
N ILE A 112 22.59 -21.30 -4.89
CA ILE A 112 22.76 -21.83 -6.25
C ILE A 112 24.22 -21.69 -6.70
N LEU A 113 24.86 -20.54 -6.43
CA LEU A 113 26.26 -20.31 -6.78
C LEU A 113 27.26 -21.22 -6.02
N GLN A 114 26.83 -21.76 -4.89
CA GLN A 114 27.60 -22.75 -4.10
C GLN A 114 27.24 -24.20 -4.43
N ASP A 115 26.63 -24.45 -5.58
CA ASP A 115 26.18 -25.76 -6.04
C ASP A 115 25.03 -26.40 -5.24
N TYR A 116 24.42 -25.68 -4.28
CA TYR A 116 23.21 -26.12 -3.57
C TYR A 116 21.93 -25.74 -4.34
N VAL A 117 21.84 -26.16 -5.61
CA VAL A 117 20.79 -25.72 -6.56
C VAL A 117 19.37 -25.99 -6.04
N SER A 118 19.13 -27.20 -5.52
CA SER A 118 17.80 -27.60 -5.04
C SER A 118 17.33 -26.71 -3.88
N TYR A 119 18.17 -26.49 -2.87
CA TYR A 119 17.86 -25.67 -1.72
C TYR A 119 17.76 -24.18 -2.09
N GLY A 120 18.64 -23.71 -2.96
CA GLY A 120 18.61 -22.33 -3.45
C GLY A 120 17.31 -22.01 -4.22
N THR A 121 16.85 -22.96 -5.04
CA THR A 121 15.58 -22.82 -5.77
C THR A 121 14.37 -22.76 -4.82
N GLU A 122 14.36 -23.58 -3.77
CA GLU A 122 13.30 -23.55 -2.75
C GLU A 122 13.23 -22.20 -2.05
N VAL A 123 14.38 -21.63 -1.66
CA VAL A 123 14.46 -20.31 -1.03
C VAL A 123 13.98 -19.20 -1.99
N LEU A 124 14.33 -19.27 -3.28
CA LEU A 124 13.88 -18.31 -4.29
C LEU A 124 12.37 -18.41 -4.53
N LEU A 125 11.83 -19.62 -4.60
CA LEU A 125 10.38 -19.82 -4.72
C LEU A 125 9.63 -19.24 -3.51
N GLY A 126 10.14 -19.45 -2.29
CA GLY A 126 9.59 -18.82 -1.09
C GLY A 126 9.58 -17.30 -1.18
N ALA A 127 10.68 -16.69 -1.63
CA ALA A 127 10.75 -15.25 -1.83
C ALA A 127 9.77 -14.76 -2.93
N ALA A 128 9.59 -15.52 -4.00
CA ALA A 128 8.63 -15.20 -5.05
C ALA A 128 7.17 -15.23 -4.52
N VAL A 129 6.85 -16.24 -3.70
CA VAL A 129 5.53 -16.34 -3.04
C VAL A 129 5.27 -15.16 -2.11
N ASP A 130 6.28 -14.73 -1.34
CA ASP A 130 6.19 -13.55 -0.49
C ASP A 130 5.98 -12.26 -1.32
N ALA A 131 6.65 -12.13 -2.46
CA ALA A 131 6.44 -11.00 -3.39
C ALA A 131 5.02 -11.00 -3.99
N CYS A 132 4.48 -12.18 -4.34
CA CYS A 132 3.09 -12.32 -4.78
C CYS A 132 2.10 -11.88 -3.69
N ALA A 133 2.36 -12.22 -2.43
CA ALA A 133 1.52 -11.79 -1.30
C ALA A 133 1.44 -10.25 -1.20
N ILE A 134 2.60 -9.57 -1.34
CA ILE A 134 2.68 -8.11 -1.35
C ILE A 134 1.86 -7.54 -2.52
N ALA A 135 2.07 -8.05 -3.73
CA ALA A 135 1.34 -7.59 -4.92
C ALA A 135 -0.18 -7.73 -4.77
N LEU A 136 -0.65 -8.88 -4.27
CA LEU A 136 -2.07 -9.13 -4.01
C LEU A 136 -2.64 -8.18 -2.94
N GLY A 137 -1.89 -7.87 -1.89
CA GLY A 137 -2.29 -6.91 -0.86
C GLY A 137 -2.54 -5.52 -1.43
N ILE A 138 -1.60 -5.01 -2.25
CA ILE A 138 -1.73 -3.72 -2.95
C ILE A 138 -2.94 -3.75 -3.88
N MET A 139 -3.04 -4.77 -4.74
CA MET A 139 -4.12 -4.88 -5.73
C MET A 139 -5.50 -4.89 -5.08
N MET A 140 -5.65 -5.61 -3.98
CA MET A 140 -6.93 -5.70 -3.26
C MET A 140 -7.37 -4.32 -2.75
N VAL A 141 -6.50 -3.60 -2.05
CA VAL A 141 -6.84 -2.30 -1.49
C VAL A 141 -7.07 -1.27 -2.59
N SER A 142 -6.13 -1.14 -3.53
CA SER A 142 -6.24 -0.19 -4.64
C SER A 142 -7.46 -0.45 -5.52
N GLY A 143 -7.82 -1.73 -5.73
CA GLY A 143 -9.04 -2.13 -6.46
C GLY A 143 -10.31 -1.67 -5.77
N VAL A 144 -10.42 -1.88 -4.46
CA VAL A 144 -11.58 -1.45 -3.65
C VAL A 144 -11.73 0.08 -3.71
N PHE A 145 -10.66 0.82 -3.46
CA PHE A 145 -10.72 2.28 -3.48
C PHE A 145 -11.02 2.86 -4.87
N ARG A 146 -10.52 2.23 -5.92
CA ARG A 146 -10.85 2.62 -7.31
C ARG A 146 -12.33 2.37 -7.62
N ALA A 147 -12.88 1.22 -7.23
CA ALA A 147 -14.29 0.90 -7.42
C ALA A 147 -15.20 1.89 -6.69
N LEU A 148 -14.89 2.25 -5.45
CA LEU A 148 -15.63 3.23 -4.68
C LEU A 148 -15.60 4.63 -5.33
N LYS A 149 -14.44 5.05 -5.88
CA LYS A 149 -14.31 6.33 -6.58
C LYS A 149 -15.15 6.35 -7.85
N THR A 150 -15.05 5.32 -8.68
CA THR A 150 -15.82 5.22 -9.93
C THR A 150 -17.33 5.24 -9.66
N GLY A 151 -17.79 4.56 -8.62
CA GLY A 151 -19.21 4.59 -8.22
C GLY A 151 -19.70 5.98 -7.84
N SER A 152 -18.89 6.77 -7.10
CA SER A 152 -19.23 8.13 -6.73
C SER A 152 -19.25 9.11 -7.90
N ASP A 153 -18.34 8.93 -8.86
CA ASP A 153 -18.27 9.78 -10.06
C ASP A 153 -19.45 9.51 -11.00
N MET A 154 -19.85 8.25 -11.18
CA MET A 154 -21.06 7.89 -11.95
C MET A 154 -22.36 8.43 -11.30
N ALA A 155 -22.44 8.38 -9.96
CA ALA A 155 -23.60 8.94 -9.26
C ALA A 155 -23.71 10.46 -9.43
N ARG A 156 -22.58 11.16 -9.41
CA ARG A 156 -22.54 12.61 -9.68
C ARG A 156 -22.91 12.98 -11.12
N GLN A 157 -22.39 12.22 -12.10
CA GLN A 157 -22.76 12.42 -13.51
C GLN A 157 -24.26 12.22 -13.72
N ARG A 158 -24.83 11.14 -13.20
CA ARG A 158 -26.28 10.89 -13.30
C ARG A 158 -27.11 12.02 -12.70
N GLN A 159 -26.66 12.58 -11.57
CA GLN A 159 -27.37 13.71 -10.94
C GLN A 159 -27.25 14.99 -11.79
N GLN A 160 -26.11 15.25 -12.41
CA GLN A 160 -25.93 16.38 -13.34
C GLN A 160 -26.78 16.25 -14.60
N ASP A 161 -26.86 15.04 -15.17
CA ASP A 161 -27.69 14.77 -16.35
C ASP A 161 -29.17 14.98 -16.04
N LEU A 162 -29.65 14.56 -14.87
CA LEU A 162 -31.03 14.78 -14.46
C LEU A 162 -31.35 16.29 -14.27
N LEU A 163 -30.47 17.05 -13.64
CA LEU A 163 -30.63 18.48 -13.44
C LEU A 163 -30.51 19.27 -14.75
N GLY A 164 -29.62 18.84 -15.66
CA GLY A 164 -29.44 19.46 -16.98
C GLY A 164 -30.64 19.24 -17.90
N THR A 165 -31.31 18.10 -17.79
CA THR A 165 -32.52 17.77 -18.55
C THR A 165 -33.72 18.59 -18.07
N ASP A 166 -33.83 18.84 -16.77
CA ASP A 166 -34.90 19.65 -16.18
C ASP A 166 -34.80 21.11 -16.63
N VAL A 167 -33.60 21.71 -16.58
CA VAL A 167 -33.36 23.09 -17.01
C VAL A 167 -33.62 23.31 -18.51
N SER A 168 -33.28 22.33 -19.36
CA SER A 168 -33.53 22.42 -20.81
C SER A 168 -35.02 22.24 -21.15
N GLN A 169 -35.79 21.45 -20.39
CA GLN A 169 -37.24 21.33 -20.55
C GLN A 169 -37.96 22.60 -20.11
N ASP A 170 -37.56 23.22 -19.00
CA ASP A 170 -38.16 24.47 -18.55
C ASP A 170 -37.91 25.66 -19.50
N LEU A 171 -36.75 25.70 -20.14
CA LEU A 171 -36.43 26.66 -21.22
C LEU A 171 -37.28 26.49 -22.47
N TYR A 172 -37.58 25.23 -22.83
CA TYR A 172 -38.41 24.92 -23.99
C TYR A 172 -39.90 25.21 -23.76
N VAL A 173 -40.38 25.13 -22.54
CA VAL A 173 -41.75 25.43 -22.13
C VAL A 173 -41.99 26.93 -21.98
N ALA A 174 -40.92 27.69 -21.63
CA ALA A 174 -41.01 29.13 -21.38
C ALA A 174 -41.03 30.01 -22.67
N ASP A 175 -40.78 29.45 -23.86
CA ASP A 175 -40.77 30.22 -25.11
C ASP A 175 -41.64 29.59 -26.23
N PRO A 176 -42.98 29.59 -26.08
CA PRO A 176 -43.91 29.10 -27.12
C PRO A 176 -44.41 30.17 -28.11
N GLU A 177 -43.96 31.44 -28.06
CA GLU A 177 -44.61 32.51 -28.76
C GLU A 177 -43.80 33.28 -29.83
N GLU A 178 -42.70 32.74 -30.38
CA GLU A 178 -41.94 33.44 -31.45
C GLU A 178 -41.97 32.79 -32.83
N GLU A 179 -42.88 31.85 -33.11
CA GLU A 179 -42.97 31.24 -34.47
C GLU A 179 -44.30 31.54 -35.18
N ASP A 180 -44.85 32.77 -35.07
CA ASP A 180 -45.96 33.19 -35.94
C ASP A 180 -45.98 34.70 -36.18
N LYS A 181 -44.99 35.24 -36.95
CA LYS A 181 -45.10 36.50 -37.70
C LYS A 181 -44.20 36.52 -38.91
#